data_b62525f43cb60017dfe214f66921b379
#
_entry.id   b62525f43cb60017dfe214f66921b379
#
_cell.length_a   1.000
_cell.length_b   1.000
_cell.length_c   1.000
_cell.angle_alpha   90.00
_cell.angle_beta   90.00
_cell.angle_gamma   90.00
#
_symmetry.space_group_name_H-M   'P 1'
#
loop_
_entity.id
_entity.type
_entity.pdbx_description
1 polymer ?
#
loop_
_entity_poly.entity_id
_entity_poly.type
_entity_poly.pdbx_seq_one_letter_code
_entity_poly.pdbx_strand_id
1 'polypeptide(L)'
;MVEFITNVNSAVNGFVWGVPMLVLLVGTGILMTILTKFFQLSHLGHWFKNTVGGIFHDKHVTKHTEAGDQSISQFQSLCTALAATIGTGNIVGVASALVAGGPGAIFWMWVVAFFGMMTNYSENVLGIYYRRRNSKGEWSGGAMYYLKDGLGSYKGCKQIGAVLAVLFSAFCLLASFGIGNMSQVNSIAANMTSAFSIPATATGIVLVIIGALVIVGGLKRIAAVTEKLVPFMAIAYVIGALVIFFANIGHVGAVFTAIFKGAFGLRAVGGGIVGSGVKLALTWGMKRGVFSNEAGLGSSVMVHSSSNVKEPVRQGMWGIFEVFADTMVVCTLTAFAVLSSGLIDLDTGAVLVDVSGSALVGQAFATVFGSFGPAFIAIAILLFAFSTVLGWSHYGSKACEYLFGTKSTIVYKIAFVLMIFIGCTMNLGLAWDLSDTFNGLMAIPNLIGVIALSPVVMKITKNYVARIIKKEDVKPMLSVFPEIQEEQEKAM
;
A
#
# COMPACT_ATOMS: atom_id res chain seq x y z
N MET A 1 -23.00 23.59 -8.35
CA MET A 1 -22.27 22.45 -8.98
C MET A 1 -21.25 21.84 -8.00
N VAL A 2 -20.32 22.63 -7.43
CA VAL A 2 -19.33 22.12 -6.45
C VAL A 2 -20.02 21.47 -5.25
N GLU A 3 -21.01 22.14 -4.64
CA GLU A 3 -21.75 21.60 -3.49
C GLU A 3 -22.48 20.27 -3.83
N PHE A 4 -23.09 20.18 -5.01
CA PHE A 4 -23.70 18.92 -5.47
C PHE A 4 -22.66 17.79 -5.58
N ILE A 5 -21.49 18.06 -6.19
CA ILE A 5 -20.40 17.09 -6.30
C ILE A 5 -19.91 16.68 -4.92
N THR A 6 -19.74 17.64 -4.00
CA THR A 6 -19.32 17.37 -2.61
C THR A 6 -20.32 16.47 -1.89
N ASN A 7 -21.62 16.75 -1.99
CA ASN A 7 -22.66 15.97 -1.32
C ASN A 7 -22.74 14.53 -1.89
N VAL A 8 -22.69 14.38 -3.21
CA VAL A 8 -22.66 13.06 -3.85
C VAL A 8 -21.40 12.30 -3.45
N ASN A 9 -20.24 12.96 -3.49
CA ASN A 9 -18.98 12.34 -3.10
C ASN A 9 -19.00 11.90 -1.63
N SER A 10 -19.52 12.72 -0.73
CA SER A 10 -19.61 12.38 0.70
C SER A 10 -20.49 11.16 0.94
N ALA A 11 -21.61 11.04 0.22
CA ALA A 11 -22.49 9.88 0.29
C ALA A 11 -21.79 8.60 -0.22
N VAL A 12 -21.11 8.69 -1.37
CA VAL A 12 -20.35 7.56 -1.96
C VAL A 12 -19.16 7.19 -1.07
N ASN A 13 -18.40 8.16 -0.58
CA ASN A 13 -17.26 7.94 0.32
C ASN A 13 -17.70 7.27 1.62
N GLY A 14 -18.83 7.72 2.21
CA GLY A 14 -19.40 7.12 3.41
C GLY A 14 -19.84 5.66 3.21
N PHE A 15 -20.31 5.28 2.01
CA PHE A 15 -20.60 3.89 1.66
C PHE A 15 -19.31 3.09 1.43
N VAL A 16 -18.40 3.63 0.63
CA VAL A 16 -17.15 2.96 0.22
C VAL A 16 -16.22 2.69 1.40
N TRP A 17 -16.15 3.62 2.37
CA TRP A 17 -15.39 3.42 3.61
C TRP A 17 -16.27 3.05 4.80
N GLY A 18 -17.53 2.69 4.53
CA GLY A 18 -18.48 2.24 5.52
C GLY A 18 -18.33 0.74 5.88
N VAL A 19 -19.20 0.30 6.78
CA VAL A 19 -19.20 -1.08 7.29
C VAL A 19 -19.21 -2.16 6.19
N PRO A 20 -20.00 -2.03 5.08
CA PRO A 20 -20.02 -3.07 4.05
C PRO A 20 -18.65 -3.30 3.41
N MET A 21 -17.91 -2.21 3.14
CA MET A 21 -16.58 -2.32 2.55
C MET A 21 -15.55 -2.86 3.52
N LEU A 22 -15.60 -2.43 4.78
CA LEU A 22 -14.71 -2.97 5.82
C LEU A 22 -14.93 -4.47 6.02
N VAL A 23 -16.18 -4.93 5.98
CA VAL A 23 -16.52 -6.36 6.01
C VAL A 23 -15.98 -7.10 4.79
N LEU A 24 -16.08 -6.50 3.59
CA LEU A 24 -15.56 -7.09 2.37
C LEU A 24 -14.03 -7.22 2.40
N LEU A 25 -13.32 -6.16 2.83
CA LEU A 25 -11.86 -6.14 2.96
C LEU A 25 -11.36 -7.19 3.95
N VAL A 26 -11.84 -7.12 5.19
CA VAL A 26 -11.39 -8.04 6.25
C VAL A 26 -11.89 -9.45 5.99
N GLY A 27 -13.13 -9.59 5.52
CA GLY A 27 -13.72 -10.88 5.15
C GLY A 27 -12.93 -11.59 4.06
N THR A 28 -12.48 -10.87 3.03
CA THR A 28 -11.59 -11.42 2.00
C THR A 28 -10.28 -11.90 2.60
N GLY A 29 -9.65 -11.09 3.47
CA GLY A 29 -8.42 -11.48 4.14
C GLY A 29 -8.57 -12.69 5.04
N ILE A 30 -9.66 -12.78 5.80
CA ILE A 30 -10.00 -13.95 6.62
C ILE A 30 -10.23 -15.18 5.74
N LEU A 31 -11.01 -15.04 4.67
CA LEU A 31 -11.26 -16.13 3.72
C LEU A 31 -9.95 -16.68 3.16
N MET A 32 -9.09 -15.79 2.65
CA MET A 32 -7.80 -16.20 2.07
C MET A 32 -6.86 -16.80 3.13
N THR A 33 -6.86 -16.27 4.35
CA THR A 33 -6.09 -16.84 5.47
C THR A 33 -6.52 -18.28 5.77
N ILE A 34 -7.83 -18.55 5.84
CA ILE A 34 -8.37 -19.89 6.11
C ILE A 34 -8.07 -20.85 4.94
N LEU A 35 -8.35 -20.42 3.70
CA LEU A 35 -8.18 -21.26 2.51
C LEU A 35 -6.71 -21.64 2.25
N THR A 36 -5.78 -20.75 2.59
CA THR A 36 -4.33 -21.01 2.48
C THR A 36 -3.75 -21.65 3.75
N LYS A 37 -4.61 -22.04 4.72
CA LYS A 37 -4.21 -22.66 5.99
C LYS A 37 -3.24 -21.80 6.80
N PHE A 38 -3.56 -20.50 6.94
CA PHE A 38 -2.73 -19.54 7.67
C PHE A 38 -1.28 -19.51 7.16
N PHE A 39 -1.10 -19.45 5.84
CA PHE A 39 0.23 -19.54 5.20
C PHE A 39 1.22 -18.52 5.80
N GLN A 40 0.77 -17.30 6.14
CA GLN A 40 1.57 -16.27 6.77
C GLN A 40 2.16 -16.69 8.13
N LEU A 41 1.53 -17.62 8.85
CA LEU A 41 2.01 -18.18 10.12
C LEU A 41 2.60 -19.58 9.96
N SER A 42 1.88 -20.48 9.28
CA SER A 42 2.29 -21.89 9.13
C SER A 42 3.59 -22.06 8.33
N HIS A 43 3.92 -21.08 7.49
CA HIS A 43 5.13 -21.06 6.67
C HIS A 43 6.01 -19.82 6.93
N LEU A 44 5.95 -19.25 8.15
CA LEU A 44 6.67 -18.04 8.54
C LEU A 44 8.17 -18.11 8.20
N GLY A 45 8.87 -19.16 8.63
CA GLY A 45 10.29 -19.34 8.35
C GLY A 45 10.58 -19.49 6.86
N HIS A 46 9.66 -20.11 6.11
CA HIS A 46 9.81 -20.30 4.67
C HIS A 46 9.70 -19.01 3.91
N TRP A 47 8.61 -18.23 4.13
CA TRP A 47 8.47 -16.96 3.42
C TRP A 47 9.53 -15.94 3.84
N PHE A 48 9.91 -15.88 5.13
CA PHE A 48 10.97 -14.97 5.59
C PHE A 48 12.32 -15.30 4.95
N LYS A 49 12.67 -16.60 4.86
CA LYS A 49 13.89 -17.05 4.18
C LYS A 49 13.90 -16.72 2.69
N ASN A 50 12.76 -16.84 2.00
CA ASN A 50 12.65 -16.61 0.55
C ASN A 50 12.38 -15.15 0.19
N THR A 51 12.16 -14.27 1.15
CA THR A 51 12.02 -12.81 0.99
C THR A 51 13.24 -12.11 1.57
N VAL A 52 13.19 -11.63 2.79
CA VAL A 52 14.28 -10.89 3.44
C VAL A 52 15.58 -11.69 3.46
N GLY A 53 15.54 -12.96 3.85
CA GLY A 53 16.70 -13.84 3.79
C GLY A 53 17.27 -13.99 2.37
N GLY A 54 16.38 -14.04 1.37
CA GLY A 54 16.74 -14.13 -0.04
C GLY A 54 17.54 -12.91 -0.53
N ILE A 55 17.31 -11.71 0.01
CA ILE A 55 18.10 -10.52 -0.35
C ILE A 55 19.60 -10.73 -0.12
N PHE A 56 19.96 -11.47 0.92
CA PHE A 56 21.34 -11.69 1.32
C PHE A 56 21.98 -12.97 0.75
N HIS A 57 21.15 -13.96 0.34
CA HIS A 57 21.64 -15.30 0.05
C HIS A 57 21.28 -15.81 -1.36
N ASP A 58 20.28 -15.20 -2.03
CA ASP A 58 19.80 -15.60 -3.35
C ASP A 58 20.01 -14.50 -4.38
N LYS A 59 21.05 -14.65 -5.20
CA LYS A 59 21.36 -13.69 -6.28
C LYS A 59 20.21 -13.50 -7.28
N HIS A 60 19.29 -14.46 -7.44
CA HIS A 60 18.13 -14.31 -8.31
C HIS A 60 17.11 -13.30 -7.77
N VAL A 61 17.13 -12.96 -6.47
CA VAL A 61 16.27 -11.94 -5.86
C VAL A 61 16.75 -10.54 -6.20
N THR A 62 18.07 -10.30 -6.18
CA THR A 62 18.66 -8.95 -6.30
C THR A 62 19.31 -8.67 -7.65
N LYS A 63 19.67 -9.71 -8.43
CA LYS A 63 20.33 -9.53 -9.72
C LYS A 63 19.42 -8.79 -10.69
N HIS A 64 19.90 -7.69 -11.25
CA HIS A 64 19.20 -6.96 -12.30
C HIS A 64 19.05 -7.83 -13.55
N THR A 65 17.98 -7.62 -14.28
CA THR A 65 17.70 -8.33 -15.53
C THR A 65 18.68 -7.91 -16.62
N GLU A 66 18.94 -8.79 -17.57
CA GLU A 66 19.87 -8.55 -18.68
C GLU A 66 19.39 -7.42 -19.61
N ALA A 67 20.34 -6.88 -20.37
CA ALA A 67 20.01 -5.91 -21.40
C ALA A 67 19.06 -6.52 -22.43
N GLY A 68 17.87 -5.90 -22.59
CA GLY A 68 16.82 -6.41 -23.49
C GLY A 68 15.62 -7.05 -22.74
N ASP A 69 15.81 -7.65 -21.56
CA ASP A 69 14.71 -8.10 -20.72
C ASP A 69 14.02 -6.87 -20.09
N GLN A 70 12.71 -6.74 -20.28
CA GLN A 70 11.91 -5.61 -19.78
C GLN A 70 11.36 -5.82 -18.36
N SER A 71 11.67 -6.95 -17.72
CA SER A 71 11.32 -7.21 -16.33
C SER A 71 12.25 -6.49 -15.34
N ILE A 72 11.86 -6.42 -14.08
CA ILE A 72 12.67 -5.94 -12.96
C ILE A 72 12.95 -7.08 -11.99
N SER A 73 14.00 -6.95 -11.16
CA SER A 73 14.29 -7.97 -10.15
C SER A 73 13.20 -8.05 -9.08
N GLN A 74 13.15 -9.17 -8.34
CA GLN A 74 12.19 -9.32 -7.25
C GLN A 74 12.37 -8.22 -6.19
N PHE A 75 13.62 -7.88 -5.86
CA PHE A 75 13.94 -6.81 -4.92
C PHE A 75 13.53 -5.43 -5.43
N GLN A 76 13.78 -5.14 -6.71
CA GLN A 76 13.29 -3.91 -7.34
C GLN A 76 11.77 -3.81 -7.34
N SER A 77 11.10 -4.94 -7.57
CA SER A 77 9.64 -5.01 -7.52
C SER A 77 9.12 -4.72 -6.12
N LEU A 78 9.70 -5.34 -5.08
CA LEU A 78 9.38 -5.05 -3.68
C LEU A 78 9.62 -3.57 -3.35
N CYS A 79 10.82 -3.05 -3.64
CA CYS A 79 11.13 -1.65 -3.32
C CYS A 79 10.20 -0.67 -4.03
N THR A 80 9.77 -0.98 -5.27
CA THR A 80 8.82 -0.12 -5.99
C THR A 80 7.40 -0.23 -5.40
N ALA A 81 6.98 -1.40 -4.95
CA ALA A 81 5.71 -1.58 -4.24
C ALA A 81 5.74 -0.87 -2.88
N LEU A 82 6.79 -1.09 -2.07
CA LEU A 82 6.99 -0.37 -0.81
C LEU A 82 7.13 1.15 -1.01
N ALA A 83 7.67 1.61 -2.14
CA ALA A 83 7.68 3.03 -2.46
C ALA A 83 6.27 3.61 -2.55
N ALA A 84 5.33 2.85 -3.12
CA ALA A 84 3.94 3.28 -3.23
C ALA A 84 3.20 3.22 -1.88
N THR A 85 3.44 2.20 -1.08
CA THR A 85 2.75 1.96 0.20
C THR A 85 3.34 2.78 1.36
N ILE A 86 4.68 2.84 1.49
CA ILE A 86 5.34 3.65 2.53
C ILE A 86 5.33 5.12 2.11
N GLY A 87 4.28 5.83 2.50
CA GLY A 87 4.01 7.22 2.14
C GLY A 87 3.52 8.06 3.31
N THR A 88 2.66 9.04 3.00
CA THR A 88 2.00 9.85 4.04
C THR A 88 1.12 9.00 4.95
N GLY A 89 0.67 7.82 4.52
CA GLY A 89 -0.14 6.89 5.31
C GLY A 89 0.53 6.48 6.62
N ASN A 90 1.82 6.21 6.59
CA ASN A 90 2.59 5.73 7.75
C ASN A 90 2.87 6.80 8.81
N ILE A 91 2.78 8.07 8.44
CA ILE A 91 3.03 9.22 9.33
C ILE A 91 1.71 9.97 9.59
N VAL A 92 1.18 10.63 8.58
CA VAL A 92 -0.05 11.44 8.68
C VAL A 92 -1.29 10.55 8.89
N GLY A 93 -1.34 9.39 8.23
CA GLY A 93 -2.43 8.43 8.36
C GLY A 93 -2.52 7.86 9.78
N VAL A 94 -1.40 7.47 10.38
CA VAL A 94 -1.33 6.97 11.76
C VAL A 94 -1.75 8.07 12.74
N ALA A 95 -1.22 9.29 12.58
CA ALA A 95 -1.63 10.42 13.41
C ALA A 95 -3.14 10.68 13.30
N SER A 96 -3.71 10.64 12.09
CA SER A 96 -5.15 10.79 11.87
C SER A 96 -5.97 9.68 12.53
N ALA A 97 -5.48 8.44 12.49
CA ALA A 97 -6.13 7.31 13.17
C ALA A 97 -6.16 7.51 14.70
N LEU A 98 -5.05 7.97 15.26
CA LEU A 98 -4.94 8.26 16.70
C LEU A 98 -5.85 9.43 17.13
N VAL A 99 -5.88 10.50 16.35
CA VAL A 99 -6.71 11.69 16.65
C VAL A 99 -8.20 11.36 16.57
N ALA A 100 -8.63 10.64 15.53
CA ALA A 100 -10.05 10.40 15.28
C ALA A 100 -10.58 9.10 15.90
N GLY A 101 -9.74 8.07 16.02
CA GLY A 101 -10.12 6.76 16.54
C GLY A 101 -9.51 6.43 17.91
N GLY A 102 -8.66 7.30 18.44
CA GLY A 102 -7.91 7.06 19.68
C GLY A 102 -6.88 5.93 19.56
N PRO A 103 -6.19 5.60 20.66
CA PRO A 103 -5.17 4.53 20.67
C PRO A 103 -5.67 3.18 20.19
N GLY A 104 -6.95 2.85 20.40
CA GLY A 104 -7.58 1.60 19.94
C GLY A 104 -7.56 1.42 18.42
N ALA A 105 -7.45 2.49 17.63
CA ALA A 105 -7.34 2.41 16.19
C ALA A 105 -6.11 1.60 15.73
N ILE A 106 -5.02 1.62 16.51
CA ILE A 106 -3.80 0.87 16.18
C ILE A 106 -4.03 -0.63 16.24
N PHE A 107 -4.79 -1.12 17.21
CA PHE A 107 -5.18 -2.54 17.25
C PHE A 107 -5.90 -2.97 15.97
N TRP A 108 -6.85 -2.16 15.50
CA TRP A 108 -7.60 -2.47 14.29
C TRP A 108 -6.76 -2.32 13.01
N MET A 109 -5.74 -1.45 13.02
CA MET A 109 -4.71 -1.43 11.97
C MET A 109 -3.94 -2.76 11.92
N TRP A 110 -3.56 -3.32 13.07
CA TRP A 110 -2.90 -4.64 13.12
C TRP A 110 -3.79 -5.76 12.61
N VAL A 111 -5.08 -5.75 13.00
CA VAL A 111 -6.04 -6.77 12.55
C VAL A 111 -6.20 -6.73 11.02
N VAL A 112 -6.40 -5.55 10.44
CA VAL A 112 -6.55 -5.43 8.99
C VAL A 112 -5.25 -5.77 8.25
N ALA A 113 -4.09 -5.44 8.80
CA ALA A 113 -2.80 -5.82 8.22
C ALA A 113 -2.57 -7.33 8.29
N PHE A 114 -2.86 -7.97 9.41
CA PHE A 114 -2.69 -9.42 9.57
C PHE A 114 -3.48 -10.21 8.52
N PHE A 115 -4.74 -9.88 8.31
CA PHE A 115 -5.55 -10.50 7.28
C PHE A 115 -5.22 -9.97 5.88
N GLY A 116 -4.87 -8.70 5.77
CA GLY A 116 -4.42 -8.05 4.54
C GLY A 116 -3.18 -8.69 3.92
N MET A 117 -2.27 -9.26 4.74
CA MET A 117 -1.14 -10.05 4.24
C MET A 117 -1.58 -11.15 3.26
N MET A 118 -2.67 -11.85 3.57
CA MET A 118 -3.16 -12.93 2.70
C MET A 118 -3.99 -12.42 1.52
N THR A 119 -4.59 -11.24 1.64
CA THR A 119 -5.21 -10.57 0.49
C THR A 119 -4.13 -10.16 -0.52
N ASN A 120 -3.10 -9.44 -0.10
CA ASN A 120 -2.00 -9.02 -0.96
C ASN A 120 -1.20 -10.23 -1.53
N TYR A 121 -0.97 -11.26 -0.71
CA TYR A 121 -0.45 -12.55 -1.20
C TYR A 121 -1.26 -13.08 -2.38
N SER A 122 -2.58 -13.09 -2.26
CA SER A 122 -3.49 -13.64 -3.26
C SER A 122 -3.52 -12.78 -4.53
N GLU A 123 -3.52 -11.46 -4.39
CA GLU A 123 -3.40 -10.51 -5.50
C GLU A 123 -2.12 -10.77 -6.29
N ASN A 124 -0.98 -10.91 -5.60
CA ASN A 124 0.31 -11.14 -6.26
C ASN A 124 0.41 -12.52 -6.90
N VAL A 125 -0.13 -13.57 -6.28
CA VAL A 125 -0.24 -14.90 -6.89
C VAL A 125 -1.05 -14.84 -8.19
N LEU A 126 -2.22 -14.21 -8.15
CA LEU A 126 -3.06 -14.03 -9.34
C LEU A 126 -2.38 -13.13 -10.39
N GLY A 127 -1.73 -12.05 -9.93
CA GLY A 127 -1.04 -11.11 -10.81
C GLY A 127 0.05 -11.78 -11.65
N ILE A 128 0.86 -12.65 -11.04
CA ILE A 128 1.89 -13.43 -11.76
C ILE A 128 1.26 -14.49 -12.64
N TYR A 129 0.25 -15.20 -12.17
CA TYR A 129 -0.37 -16.30 -12.91
C TYR A 129 -1.14 -15.83 -14.16
N TYR A 130 -1.75 -14.63 -14.12
CA TYR A 130 -2.52 -14.03 -15.23
C TYR A 130 -1.79 -12.94 -16.01
N ARG A 131 -0.52 -12.66 -15.72
CA ARG A 131 0.25 -11.66 -16.47
C ARG A 131 0.51 -12.09 -17.91
N ARG A 132 0.68 -11.09 -18.78
CA ARG A 132 1.00 -11.28 -20.20
C ARG A 132 2.06 -10.26 -20.65
N ARG A 133 2.63 -10.47 -21.82
CA ARG A 133 3.51 -9.47 -22.45
C ARG A 133 2.68 -8.49 -23.27
N ASN A 134 3.01 -7.19 -23.17
CA ASN A 134 2.43 -6.17 -24.02
C ASN A 134 3.16 -6.07 -25.39
N SER A 135 2.72 -5.12 -26.25
CA SER A 135 3.32 -4.91 -27.58
C SER A 135 4.80 -4.46 -27.55
N LYS A 136 5.32 -4.08 -26.38
CA LYS A 136 6.72 -3.70 -26.16
C LYS A 136 7.56 -4.82 -25.52
N GLY A 137 6.97 -6.00 -25.30
CA GLY A 137 7.60 -7.12 -24.58
C GLY A 137 7.66 -6.95 -23.07
N GLU A 138 7.06 -5.90 -22.50
CA GLU A 138 7.00 -5.67 -21.06
C GLU A 138 5.93 -6.57 -20.43
N TRP A 139 6.15 -7.00 -19.19
CA TRP A 139 5.11 -7.66 -18.42
C TRP A 139 3.99 -6.69 -18.07
N SER A 140 2.77 -7.10 -18.35
CA SER A 140 1.54 -6.42 -17.97
C SER A 140 0.67 -7.37 -17.17
N GLY A 141 0.43 -7.03 -15.93
CA GLY A 141 -0.40 -7.73 -14.98
C GLY A 141 -1.09 -6.74 -14.04
N GLY A 142 -1.90 -7.25 -13.15
CA GLY A 142 -2.70 -6.47 -12.22
C GLY A 142 -4.13 -6.96 -12.17
N ALA A 143 -4.95 -6.32 -11.32
CA ALA A 143 -6.32 -6.76 -11.08
C ALA A 143 -7.17 -6.84 -12.36
N MET A 144 -6.99 -5.90 -13.29
CA MET A 144 -7.71 -5.87 -14.56
C MET A 144 -7.49 -7.15 -15.38
N TYR A 145 -6.33 -7.77 -15.30
CA TYR A 145 -6.02 -8.98 -16.08
C TYR A 145 -6.67 -10.22 -15.48
N TYR A 146 -6.53 -10.46 -14.18
CA TYR A 146 -7.20 -11.61 -13.58
C TYR A 146 -8.73 -11.45 -13.46
N LEU A 147 -9.25 -10.21 -13.44
CA LEU A 147 -10.68 -9.96 -13.59
C LEU A 147 -11.17 -10.39 -14.98
N LYS A 148 -10.50 -9.92 -16.03
CA LYS A 148 -10.89 -10.21 -17.41
C LYS A 148 -10.69 -11.68 -17.78
N ASP A 149 -9.50 -12.24 -17.51
CA ASP A 149 -9.10 -13.55 -18.02
C ASP A 149 -9.40 -14.66 -16.99
N GLY A 150 -9.33 -14.36 -15.69
CA GLY A 150 -9.63 -15.30 -14.62
C GLY A 150 -11.12 -15.39 -14.35
N LEU A 151 -11.73 -14.33 -13.81
CA LEU A 151 -13.17 -14.30 -13.54
C LEU A 151 -13.99 -14.45 -14.83
N GLY A 152 -13.56 -13.78 -15.91
CA GLY A 152 -14.22 -13.87 -17.22
C GLY A 152 -14.18 -15.25 -17.86
N SER A 153 -13.33 -16.17 -17.43
CA SER A 153 -13.30 -17.56 -17.91
C SER A 153 -14.42 -18.44 -17.34
N TYR A 154 -15.07 -18.01 -16.25
CA TYR A 154 -16.20 -18.74 -15.69
C TYR A 154 -17.43 -18.61 -16.58
N LYS A 155 -18.22 -19.69 -16.65
CA LYS A 155 -19.44 -19.74 -17.48
C LYS A 155 -20.39 -18.58 -17.13
N GLY A 156 -20.71 -17.75 -18.11
CA GLY A 156 -21.60 -16.60 -17.94
C GLY A 156 -20.93 -15.34 -17.38
N CYS A 157 -19.64 -15.40 -16.93
CA CYS A 157 -18.98 -14.26 -16.28
C CYS A 157 -18.09 -13.42 -17.23
N LYS A 158 -18.02 -13.73 -18.52
CA LYS A 158 -17.14 -13.03 -19.47
C LYS A 158 -17.36 -11.52 -19.49
N GLN A 159 -18.61 -11.07 -19.58
CA GLN A 159 -18.94 -9.64 -19.57
C GLN A 159 -18.70 -9.01 -18.18
N ILE A 160 -19.05 -9.72 -17.11
CA ILE A 160 -18.84 -9.25 -15.74
C ILE A 160 -17.35 -9.00 -15.49
N GLY A 161 -16.49 -9.98 -15.84
CA GLY A 161 -15.05 -9.83 -15.71
C GLY A 161 -14.49 -8.65 -16.53
N ALA A 162 -14.98 -8.46 -17.75
CA ALA A 162 -14.56 -7.33 -18.60
C ALA A 162 -15.00 -5.98 -18.01
N VAL A 163 -16.24 -5.85 -17.53
CA VAL A 163 -16.76 -4.62 -16.92
C VAL A 163 -15.99 -4.29 -15.64
N LEU A 164 -15.80 -5.27 -14.76
CA LEU A 164 -15.05 -5.06 -13.52
C LEU A 164 -13.59 -4.67 -13.78
N ALA A 165 -12.95 -5.22 -14.81
CA ALA A 165 -11.59 -4.86 -15.22
C ALA A 165 -11.49 -3.40 -15.70
N VAL A 166 -12.48 -2.93 -16.48
CA VAL A 166 -12.56 -1.53 -16.93
C VAL A 166 -12.82 -0.60 -15.74
N LEU A 167 -13.77 -0.93 -14.86
CA LEU A 167 -14.08 -0.13 -13.67
C LEU A 167 -12.86 -0.02 -12.74
N PHE A 168 -12.19 -1.14 -12.47
CA PHE A 168 -10.94 -1.14 -11.69
C PHE A 168 -9.91 -0.18 -12.29
N SER A 169 -9.66 -0.31 -13.60
CA SER A 169 -8.66 0.50 -14.30
C SER A 169 -9.02 1.99 -14.31
N ALA A 170 -10.30 2.32 -14.50
CA ALA A 170 -10.77 3.71 -14.47
C ALA A 170 -10.60 4.33 -13.07
N PHE A 171 -11.02 3.62 -12.03
CA PHE A 171 -10.86 4.11 -10.66
C PHE A 171 -9.39 4.22 -10.26
N CYS A 172 -8.54 3.24 -10.63
CA CYS A 172 -7.11 3.28 -10.40
C CYS A 172 -6.45 4.47 -11.11
N LEU A 173 -6.83 4.75 -12.36
CA LEU A 173 -6.32 5.89 -13.11
C LEU A 173 -6.65 7.22 -12.41
N LEU A 174 -7.90 7.39 -11.95
CA LEU A 174 -8.32 8.59 -11.23
C LEU A 174 -7.67 8.71 -9.85
N ALA A 175 -7.61 7.60 -9.10
CA ALA A 175 -6.93 7.55 -7.79
C ALA A 175 -5.45 7.91 -7.91
N SER A 176 -4.78 7.52 -9.00
CA SER A 176 -3.36 7.80 -9.19
C SER A 176 -3.05 9.30 -9.24
N PHE A 177 -3.90 10.12 -9.85
CA PHE A 177 -3.73 11.57 -9.87
C PHE A 177 -3.95 12.20 -8.51
N GLY A 178 -4.88 11.68 -7.72
CA GLY A 178 -5.24 12.23 -6.41
C GLY A 178 -4.36 11.68 -5.29
N ILE A 179 -4.70 10.47 -4.82
CA ILE A 179 -4.07 9.88 -3.63
C ILE A 179 -2.61 9.50 -3.89
N GLY A 180 -2.30 9.07 -5.11
CA GLY A 180 -0.95 8.69 -5.54
C GLY A 180 -0.06 9.85 -5.93
N ASN A 181 -0.58 11.07 -6.09
CA ASN A 181 0.18 12.23 -6.55
C ASN A 181 -0.13 13.48 -5.72
N MET A 182 -1.25 14.15 -6.02
CA MET A 182 -1.56 15.50 -5.50
C MET A 182 -1.56 15.55 -3.97
N SER A 183 -2.13 14.56 -3.30
CA SER A 183 -2.16 14.50 -1.84
C SER A 183 -0.77 14.32 -1.24
N GLN A 184 0.07 13.53 -1.88
CA GLN A 184 1.44 13.29 -1.44
C GLN A 184 2.28 14.56 -1.54
N VAL A 185 2.29 15.19 -2.72
CA VAL A 185 3.10 16.40 -2.94
C VAL A 185 2.60 17.60 -2.18
N ASN A 186 1.29 17.69 -1.90
CA ASN A 186 0.71 18.70 -1.03
C ASN A 186 1.24 18.57 0.40
N SER A 187 1.29 17.33 0.92
CA SER A 187 1.88 17.05 2.22
C SER A 187 3.38 17.41 2.26
N ILE A 188 4.12 17.12 1.19
CA ILE A 188 5.52 17.55 1.08
C ILE A 188 5.61 19.07 1.16
N ALA A 189 4.87 19.79 0.32
CA ALA A 189 4.93 21.26 0.27
C ALA A 189 4.58 21.91 1.62
N ALA A 190 3.53 21.41 2.29
CA ALA A 190 3.14 21.90 3.60
C ALA A 190 4.25 21.70 4.65
N ASN A 191 4.89 20.52 4.68
CA ASN A 191 5.95 20.22 5.64
C ASN A 191 7.27 20.98 5.33
N MET A 192 7.62 21.15 4.03
CA MET A 192 8.77 21.96 3.64
C MET A 192 8.58 23.44 4.01
N THR A 193 7.36 23.95 3.84
CA THR A 193 7.04 25.33 4.26
C THR A 193 7.11 25.47 5.77
N SER A 194 6.52 24.55 6.52
CA SER A 194 6.46 24.60 7.98
C SER A 194 7.85 24.43 8.64
N ALA A 195 8.65 23.48 8.18
CA ALA A 195 9.93 23.17 8.82
C ALA A 195 11.11 24.03 8.33
N PHE A 196 11.09 24.44 7.06
CA PHE A 196 12.24 25.09 6.41
C PHE A 196 11.89 26.43 5.76
N SER A 197 10.66 26.90 5.84
CA SER A 197 10.16 28.12 5.19
C SER A 197 10.35 28.12 3.66
N ILE A 198 10.39 26.93 3.03
CA ILE A 198 10.51 26.77 1.58
C ILE A 198 9.13 26.98 0.96
N PRO A 199 8.95 27.95 0.02
CA PRO A 199 7.66 28.16 -0.63
C PRO A 199 7.16 26.92 -1.37
N ALA A 200 5.85 26.68 -1.33
CA ALA A 200 5.22 25.54 -2.02
C ALA A 200 5.50 25.51 -3.53
N THR A 201 5.60 26.69 -4.17
CA THR A 201 5.97 26.82 -5.59
C THR A 201 7.39 26.35 -5.87
N ALA A 202 8.36 26.67 -5.01
CA ALA A 202 9.74 26.22 -5.14
C ALA A 202 9.83 24.69 -4.97
N THR A 203 9.15 24.16 -3.95
CA THR A 203 9.01 22.71 -3.74
C THR A 203 8.40 22.04 -4.97
N GLY A 204 7.32 22.60 -5.52
CA GLY A 204 6.62 22.07 -6.70
C GLY A 204 7.53 22.02 -7.94
N ILE A 205 8.29 23.08 -8.20
CA ILE A 205 9.24 23.13 -9.35
C ILE A 205 10.31 22.04 -9.22
N VAL A 206 10.91 21.89 -8.04
CA VAL A 206 11.96 20.89 -7.80
C VAL A 206 11.39 19.48 -7.97
N LEU A 207 10.20 19.19 -7.39
CA LEU A 207 9.57 17.88 -7.49
C LEU A 207 9.15 17.54 -8.93
N VAL A 208 8.68 18.51 -9.72
CA VAL A 208 8.36 18.32 -11.15
C VAL A 208 9.61 17.93 -11.94
N ILE A 209 10.73 18.63 -11.73
CA ILE A 209 11.98 18.33 -12.44
C ILE A 209 12.46 16.93 -12.11
N ILE A 210 12.57 16.59 -10.81
CA ILE A 210 13.02 15.27 -10.38
C ILE A 210 12.03 14.18 -10.81
N GLY A 211 10.72 14.43 -10.62
CA GLY A 211 9.66 13.51 -11.03
C GLY A 211 9.66 13.24 -12.53
N ALA A 212 9.80 14.28 -13.36
CA ALA A 212 9.90 14.12 -14.81
C ALA A 212 11.09 13.27 -15.22
N LEU A 213 12.28 13.52 -14.64
CA LEU A 213 13.48 12.76 -14.92
C LEU A 213 13.34 11.26 -14.63
N VAL A 214 12.58 10.90 -13.58
CA VAL A 214 12.39 9.50 -13.18
C VAL A 214 11.22 8.87 -13.94
N ILE A 215 10.03 9.50 -13.92
CA ILE A 215 8.77 8.93 -14.42
C ILE A 215 8.79 8.73 -15.93
N VAL A 216 9.36 9.70 -16.70
CA VAL A 216 9.45 9.57 -18.16
C VAL A 216 10.31 8.36 -18.56
N GLY A 217 11.34 8.03 -17.76
CA GLY A 217 12.19 6.86 -17.99
C GLY A 217 11.50 5.50 -17.76
N GLY A 218 10.26 5.49 -17.28
CA GLY A 218 9.45 4.28 -17.10
C GLY A 218 9.89 3.40 -15.94
N LEU A 219 9.32 2.17 -15.89
CA LEU A 219 9.45 1.28 -14.74
C LEU A 219 10.89 0.99 -14.34
N LYS A 220 11.77 0.72 -15.29
CA LYS A 220 13.17 0.40 -14.98
C LYS A 220 13.89 1.54 -14.25
N ARG A 221 13.61 2.79 -14.65
CA ARG A 221 14.20 3.96 -13.97
C ARG A 221 13.56 4.19 -12.61
N ILE A 222 12.25 4.04 -12.50
CA ILE A 222 11.55 4.09 -11.21
C ILE A 222 12.13 3.03 -10.28
N ALA A 223 12.25 1.79 -10.72
CA ALA A 223 12.80 0.69 -9.93
C ALA A 223 14.26 0.91 -9.51
N ALA A 224 15.10 1.46 -10.38
CA ALA A 224 16.50 1.79 -10.06
C ALA A 224 16.63 2.91 -9.02
N VAL A 225 15.66 3.82 -8.94
CA VAL A 225 15.61 4.86 -7.90
C VAL A 225 15.05 4.27 -6.59
N THR A 226 13.93 3.56 -6.66
CA THR A 226 13.23 3.05 -5.48
C THR A 226 14.02 1.97 -4.75
N GLU A 227 14.80 1.13 -5.45
CA GLU A 227 15.65 0.11 -4.81
C GLU A 227 16.72 0.68 -3.88
N LYS A 228 17.11 1.95 -4.07
CA LYS A 228 18.06 2.66 -3.22
C LYS A 228 17.36 3.54 -2.20
N LEU A 229 16.33 4.26 -2.66
CA LEU A 229 15.61 5.24 -1.85
C LEU A 229 14.82 4.55 -0.72
N VAL A 230 14.09 3.48 -1.02
CA VAL A 230 13.17 2.87 -0.06
C VAL A 230 13.90 2.22 1.13
N PRO A 231 14.91 1.38 0.94
CA PRO A 231 15.65 0.84 2.09
C PRO A 231 16.29 1.95 2.94
N PHE A 232 16.88 2.98 2.29
CA PHE A 232 17.48 4.10 3.00
C PHE A 232 16.45 4.86 3.85
N MET A 233 15.32 5.28 3.26
CA MET A 233 14.31 6.06 3.97
C MET A 233 13.64 5.24 5.08
N ALA A 234 13.33 3.96 4.82
CA ALA A 234 12.70 3.09 5.80
C ALA A 234 13.63 2.82 7.00
N ILE A 235 14.88 2.49 6.75
CA ILE A 235 15.88 2.25 7.81
C ILE A 235 16.11 3.52 8.63
N ALA A 236 16.28 4.68 7.99
CA ALA A 236 16.46 5.95 8.68
C ALA A 236 15.29 6.30 9.59
N TYR A 237 14.05 6.10 9.08
CA TYR A 237 12.84 6.33 9.86
C TYR A 237 12.69 5.34 11.02
N VAL A 238 12.91 4.05 10.76
CA VAL A 238 12.85 3.01 11.79
C VAL A 238 13.88 3.28 12.91
N ILE A 239 15.11 3.66 12.55
CA ILE A 239 16.13 4.02 13.55
C ILE A 239 15.66 5.22 14.38
N GLY A 240 15.18 6.30 13.75
CA GLY A 240 14.65 7.47 14.46
C GLY A 240 13.50 7.12 15.42
N ALA A 241 12.56 6.30 14.96
CA ALA A 241 11.43 5.86 15.78
C ALA A 241 11.85 4.90 16.90
N LEU A 242 12.83 4.02 16.67
CA LEU A 242 13.41 3.16 17.72
C LEU A 242 14.13 3.97 18.79
N VAL A 243 14.83 5.05 18.45
CA VAL A 243 15.44 5.94 19.45
C VAL A 243 14.35 6.50 20.39
N ILE A 244 13.21 6.93 19.85
CA ILE A 244 12.08 7.39 20.68
C ILE A 244 11.52 6.25 21.51
N PHE A 245 11.33 5.08 20.92
CA PHE A 245 10.83 3.90 21.60
C PHE A 245 11.71 3.54 22.82
N PHE A 246 13.01 3.47 22.65
CA PHE A 246 13.94 3.13 23.75
C PHE A 246 14.07 4.27 24.77
N ALA A 247 14.01 5.54 24.35
CA ALA A 247 13.99 6.68 25.26
C ALA A 247 12.75 6.66 26.17
N ASN A 248 11.63 6.14 25.66
CA ASN A 248 10.34 6.05 26.36
C ASN A 248 9.97 4.61 26.76
N ILE A 249 10.94 3.71 26.93
CA ILE A 249 10.70 2.28 27.18
C ILE A 249 9.81 2.01 28.40
N GLY A 250 9.88 2.88 29.42
CA GLY A 250 9.03 2.81 30.60
C GLY A 250 7.53 3.00 30.32
N HIS A 251 7.16 3.63 29.22
CA HIS A 251 5.76 3.86 28.83
C HIS A 251 5.18 2.74 27.96
N VAL A 252 5.98 1.80 27.48
CA VAL A 252 5.56 0.74 26.53
C VAL A 252 4.36 -0.05 27.07
N GLY A 253 4.38 -0.45 28.32
CA GLY A 253 3.26 -1.17 28.96
C GLY A 253 1.97 -0.35 29.01
N ALA A 254 2.07 0.96 29.32
CA ALA A 254 0.93 1.86 29.34
C ALA A 254 0.35 2.07 27.93
N VAL A 255 1.22 2.23 26.91
CA VAL A 255 0.82 2.38 25.51
C VAL A 255 0.07 1.12 25.03
N PHE A 256 0.61 -0.08 25.25
CA PHE A 256 -0.10 -1.31 24.89
C PHE A 256 -1.45 -1.41 25.62
N THR A 257 -1.49 -1.11 26.91
CA THR A 257 -2.72 -1.09 27.70
C THR A 257 -3.75 -0.13 27.10
N ALA A 258 -3.34 1.08 26.70
CA ALA A 258 -4.21 2.06 26.06
C ALA A 258 -4.74 1.58 24.72
N ILE A 259 -3.91 0.94 23.88
CA ILE A 259 -4.30 0.37 22.61
C ILE A 259 -5.39 -0.70 22.79
N PHE A 260 -5.16 -1.68 23.67
CA PHE A 260 -6.12 -2.76 23.91
C PHE A 260 -7.41 -2.27 24.59
N LYS A 261 -7.30 -1.43 25.64
CA LYS A 261 -8.48 -0.83 26.28
C LYS A 261 -9.31 -0.01 25.31
N GLY A 262 -8.64 0.81 24.46
CA GLY A 262 -9.32 1.63 23.45
C GLY A 262 -9.98 0.82 22.35
N ALA A 263 -9.39 -0.32 21.96
CA ALA A 263 -9.93 -1.18 20.91
C ALA A 263 -11.23 -1.87 21.29
N PHE A 264 -11.42 -2.22 22.58
CA PHE A 264 -12.57 -2.99 23.07
C PHE A 264 -13.52 -2.20 23.97
N GLY A 265 -13.35 -0.89 24.06
CA GLY A 265 -14.24 -0.03 24.86
C GLY A 265 -14.16 -0.27 26.36
N LEU A 266 -13.04 -0.83 26.85
CA LEU A 266 -12.81 -1.10 28.29
C LEU A 266 -12.51 0.19 29.08
N ARG A 267 -12.80 1.35 28.49
CA ARG A 267 -12.70 2.65 29.15
C ARG A 267 -13.98 2.98 29.84
N ALA A 268 -13.91 3.26 31.11
CA ALA A 268 -15.04 3.77 31.90
C ALA A 268 -15.32 5.23 31.49
N VAL A 269 -16.13 5.41 30.45
CA VAL A 269 -16.74 6.70 30.10
C VAL A 269 -18.22 6.59 30.45
N GLY A 270 -18.69 7.49 31.31
CA GLY A 270 -20.05 7.46 31.85
C GLY A 270 -21.14 7.14 30.83
N GLY A 271 -21.94 6.18 31.18
CA GLY A 271 -23.13 5.62 30.55
C GLY A 271 -23.52 6.15 29.16
N GLY A 272 -23.21 5.43 28.11
CA GLY A 272 -23.79 5.63 26.77
C GLY A 272 -22.81 5.88 25.61
N ILE A 273 -21.54 6.23 25.85
CA ILE A 273 -20.58 6.62 24.81
C ILE A 273 -19.63 5.48 24.41
N VAL A 274 -19.63 4.36 25.12
CA VAL A 274 -18.70 3.22 24.91
C VAL A 274 -18.79 2.64 23.48
N GLY A 275 -20.00 2.47 22.95
CA GLY A 275 -20.20 1.91 21.61
C GLY A 275 -19.69 2.80 20.47
N SER A 276 -19.72 4.13 20.65
CA SER A 276 -19.23 5.07 19.63
C SER A 276 -17.69 5.07 19.54
N GLY A 277 -16.99 4.97 20.67
CA GLY A 277 -15.53 4.92 20.71
C GLY A 277 -14.95 3.69 20.03
N VAL A 278 -15.52 2.49 20.28
CA VAL A 278 -15.10 1.25 19.60
C VAL A 278 -15.36 1.34 18.09
N LYS A 279 -16.52 1.86 17.69
CA LYS A 279 -16.86 2.04 16.28
C LYS A 279 -15.87 2.98 15.58
N LEU A 280 -15.48 4.09 16.23
CA LEU A 280 -14.50 5.04 15.68
C LEU A 280 -13.12 4.39 15.58
N ALA A 281 -12.65 3.73 16.64
CA ALA A 281 -11.37 3.02 16.63
C ALA A 281 -11.31 1.98 15.50
N LEU A 282 -12.34 1.16 15.36
CA LEU A 282 -12.46 0.16 14.30
C LEU A 282 -12.46 0.81 12.92
N THR A 283 -13.32 1.80 12.69
CA THR A 283 -13.46 2.44 11.37
C THR A 283 -12.17 3.15 10.95
N TRP A 284 -11.59 3.96 11.84
CA TRP A 284 -10.37 4.71 11.53
C TRP A 284 -9.14 3.81 11.45
N GLY A 285 -9.04 2.81 12.33
CA GLY A 285 -7.95 1.84 12.27
C GLY A 285 -7.96 1.05 10.97
N MET A 286 -9.12 0.50 10.57
CA MET A 286 -9.23 -0.24 9.32
C MET A 286 -9.00 0.65 8.09
N LYS A 287 -9.67 1.81 8.02
CA LYS A 287 -9.53 2.75 6.91
C LYS A 287 -8.06 3.17 6.71
N ARG A 288 -7.38 3.58 7.78
CA ARG A 288 -6.00 4.03 7.71
C ARG A 288 -4.99 2.90 7.54
N GLY A 289 -5.29 1.70 8.05
CA GLY A 289 -4.51 0.50 7.79
C GLY A 289 -4.50 0.12 6.32
N VAL A 290 -5.67 0.00 5.69
CA VAL A 290 -5.79 -0.29 4.25
C VAL A 290 -5.19 0.82 3.39
N PHE A 291 -5.41 2.08 3.77
CA PHE A 291 -4.82 3.22 3.09
C PHE A 291 -3.28 3.16 3.07
N SER A 292 -2.66 2.68 4.15
CA SER A 292 -1.20 2.57 4.25
C SER A 292 -0.66 1.38 3.46
N ASN A 293 -1.17 0.17 3.71
CA ASN A 293 -0.61 -1.07 3.17
C ASN A 293 -1.18 -1.51 1.82
N GLU A 294 -2.21 -0.83 1.31
CA GLU A 294 -2.88 -1.07 0.04
C GLU A 294 -3.47 -2.50 -0.16
N ALA A 295 -3.46 -3.36 0.85
CA ALA A 295 -3.98 -4.72 0.74
C ALA A 295 -5.49 -4.74 0.43
N GLY A 296 -5.86 -5.36 -0.66
CA GLY A 296 -7.25 -5.39 -1.16
C GLY A 296 -7.58 -4.30 -2.15
N LEU A 297 -6.68 -3.33 -2.38
CA LEU A 297 -6.85 -2.31 -3.41
C LEU A 297 -6.52 -2.84 -4.82
N GLY A 298 -5.67 -3.86 -4.94
CA GLY A 298 -5.22 -4.39 -6.23
C GLY A 298 -4.22 -3.50 -6.95
N SER A 299 -3.60 -2.55 -6.27
CA SER A 299 -2.65 -1.58 -6.82
C SER A 299 -1.23 -2.15 -6.94
N SER A 300 -0.65 -2.63 -5.85
CA SER A 300 0.75 -3.08 -5.79
C SER A 300 1.03 -4.28 -6.70
N VAL A 301 0.03 -5.10 -6.97
CA VAL A 301 0.14 -6.24 -7.89
C VAL A 301 0.58 -5.84 -9.30
N MET A 302 0.34 -4.60 -9.75
CA MET A 302 0.80 -4.12 -11.07
C MET A 302 2.31 -4.03 -11.16
N VAL A 303 2.99 -3.64 -10.08
CA VAL A 303 4.46 -3.66 -9.98
C VAL A 303 4.96 -5.08 -9.78
N HIS A 304 4.36 -5.83 -8.87
CA HIS A 304 4.74 -7.21 -8.60
C HIS A 304 4.67 -8.09 -9.85
N SER A 305 3.68 -7.86 -10.72
CA SER A 305 3.54 -8.58 -11.99
C SER A 305 4.68 -8.31 -12.99
N SER A 306 5.43 -7.21 -12.80
CA SER A 306 6.56 -6.85 -13.67
C SER A 306 7.89 -7.51 -13.24
N SER A 307 7.89 -8.26 -12.14
CA SER A 307 9.05 -8.99 -11.62
C SER A 307 9.50 -10.13 -12.55
N ASN A 308 10.81 -10.42 -12.53
CA ASN A 308 11.39 -11.57 -13.22
C ASN A 308 11.10 -12.93 -12.57
N VAL A 309 10.29 -12.94 -11.51
CA VAL A 309 9.90 -14.19 -10.81
C VAL A 309 9.11 -15.12 -11.73
N LYS A 310 9.35 -16.44 -11.60
CA LYS A 310 8.60 -17.47 -12.33
C LYS A 310 7.45 -18.03 -11.48
N GLU A 311 7.72 -18.27 -10.22
CA GLU A 311 6.77 -18.87 -9.27
C GLU A 311 5.80 -17.83 -8.70
N PRO A 312 4.49 -17.97 -8.95
CA PRO A 312 3.49 -17.02 -8.43
C PRO A 312 3.53 -16.87 -6.90
N VAL A 313 3.73 -18.00 -6.18
CA VAL A 313 3.78 -18.00 -4.71
C VAL A 313 5.00 -17.25 -4.17
N ARG A 314 6.13 -17.27 -4.88
CA ARG A 314 7.30 -16.46 -4.47
C ARG A 314 6.97 -14.97 -4.46
N GLN A 315 6.23 -14.50 -5.46
CA GLN A 315 5.81 -13.11 -5.47
C GLN A 315 4.69 -12.83 -4.44
N GLY A 316 3.83 -13.80 -4.20
CA GLY A 316 2.85 -13.73 -3.10
C GLY A 316 3.52 -13.54 -1.73
N MET A 317 4.63 -14.24 -1.46
CA MET A 317 5.39 -14.09 -0.21
C MET A 317 5.94 -12.66 -0.03
N TRP A 318 6.33 -11.98 -1.11
CA TRP A 318 6.70 -10.56 -1.06
C TRP A 318 5.54 -9.67 -0.66
N GLY A 319 4.31 -9.99 -1.07
CA GLY A 319 3.11 -9.27 -0.62
C GLY A 319 2.83 -9.44 0.88
N ILE A 320 3.13 -10.62 1.46
CA ILE A 320 3.07 -10.80 2.92
C ILE A 320 4.06 -9.85 3.60
N PHE A 321 5.31 -9.82 3.12
CA PHE A 321 6.34 -8.97 3.69
C PHE A 321 6.04 -7.48 3.53
N GLU A 322 5.50 -7.05 2.38
CA GLU A 322 5.11 -5.66 2.11
C GLU A 322 4.14 -5.14 3.17
N VAL A 323 3.02 -5.83 3.38
CA VAL A 323 2.00 -5.45 4.38
C VAL A 323 2.57 -5.50 5.81
N PHE A 324 3.40 -6.51 6.11
CA PHE A 324 4.07 -6.61 7.40
C PHE A 324 4.99 -5.42 7.65
N ALA A 325 5.88 -5.10 6.71
CA ALA A 325 6.85 -4.01 6.85
C ALA A 325 6.16 -2.65 6.98
N ASP A 326 5.14 -2.41 6.15
CA ASP A 326 4.39 -1.14 6.16
C ASP A 326 3.66 -0.93 7.49
N THR A 327 2.76 -1.82 7.84
CA THR A 327 1.81 -1.57 8.93
C THR A 327 2.28 -2.14 10.27
N MET A 328 2.75 -3.41 10.31
CA MET A 328 3.16 -4.01 11.57
C MET A 328 4.48 -3.44 12.10
N VAL A 329 5.34 -2.89 11.21
CA VAL A 329 6.60 -2.26 11.63
C VAL A 329 6.47 -0.73 11.60
N VAL A 330 6.36 -0.11 10.43
CA VAL A 330 6.50 1.35 10.29
C VAL A 330 5.34 2.09 10.98
N CYS A 331 4.08 1.71 10.70
CA CYS A 331 2.93 2.38 11.36
C CYS A 331 2.92 2.16 12.87
N THR A 332 3.32 0.96 13.34
CA THR A 332 3.41 0.67 14.78
C THR A 332 4.44 1.55 15.46
N LEU A 333 5.62 1.71 14.88
CA LEU A 333 6.66 2.58 15.44
C LEU A 333 6.23 4.05 15.48
N THR A 334 5.55 4.53 14.43
CA THR A 334 4.95 5.88 14.43
C THR A 334 3.94 6.03 15.56
N ALA A 335 3.04 5.06 15.70
CA ALA A 335 2.03 5.08 16.77
C ALA A 335 2.66 5.08 18.17
N PHE A 336 3.68 4.25 18.38
CA PHE A 336 4.43 4.24 19.64
C PHE A 336 5.12 5.57 19.92
N ALA A 337 5.76 6.17 18.93
CA ALA A 337 6.40 7.47 19.09
C ALA A 337 5.38 8.53 19.55
N VAL A 338 4.20 8.56 18.94
CA VAL A 338 3.14 9.52 19.31
C VAL A 338 2.51 9.20 20.67
N LEU A 339 2.18 7.94 20.95
CA LEU A 339 1.51 7.56 22.20
C LEU A 339 2.42 7.65 23.43
N SER A 340 3.74 7.43 23.26
CA SER A 340 4.71 7.51 24.35
C SER A 340 5.20 8.93 24.63
N SER A 341 4.88 9.89 23.77
CA SER A 341 5.36 11.28 23.87
C SER A 341 4.64 12.14 24.91
N GLY A 342 3.51 11.67 25.46
CA GLY A 342 2.66 12.45 26.35
C GLY A 342 1.76 13.48 25.65
N LEU A 343 1.71 13.51 24.31
CA LEU A 343 0.85 14.41 23.53
C LEU A 343 -0.59 13.92 23.41
N ILE A 344 -0.82 12.65 23.71
CA ILE A 344 -2.14 12.03 23.79
C ILE A 344 -2.30 11.44 25.18
N ASP A 345 -3.40 11.76 25.82
CA ASP A 345 -3.79 11.16 27.09
C ASP A 345 -4.14 9.69 26.85
N LEU A 346 -3.39 8.79 27.49
CA LEU A 346 -3.53 7.34 27.29
C LEU A 346 -4.83 6.78 27.90
N ASP A 347 -5.41 7.44 28.89
CA ASP A 347 -6.64 6.99 29.53
C ASP A 347 -7.89 7.46 28.79
N THR A 348 -7.90 8.69 28.28
CA THR A 348 -9.05 9.27 27.57
C THR A 348 -8.93 9.17 26.06
N GLY A 349 -7.70 9.09 25.52
CA GLY A 349 -7.41 9.18 24.11
C GLY A 349 -7.48 10.61 23.55
N ALA A 350 -7.62 11.60 24.43
CA ALA A 350 -7.67 13.01 24.02
C ALA A 350 -6.30 13.50 23.57
N VAL A 351 -6.28 14.26 22.48
CA VAL A 351 -5.07 14.97 22.04
C VAL A 351 -4.92 16.22 22.91
N LEU A 352 -3.75 16.39 23.52
CA LEU A 352 -3.45 17.45 24.50
C LEU A 352 -2.85 18.70 23.85
N VAL A 353 -2.65 18.70 22.54
CA VAL A 353 -2.03 19.78 21.76
C VAL A 353 -2.91 20.14 20.57
N ASP A 354 -2.88 21.41 20.14
CA ASP A 354 -3.66 21.89 19.00
C ASP A 354 -2.90 21.71 17.68
N VAL A 355 -2.50 20.44 17.40
CA VAL A 355 -1.85 20.08 16.14
C VAL A 355 -2.31 18.70 15.69
N SER A 356 -2.26 18.44 14.40
CA SER A 356 -2.70 17.19 13.80
C SER A 356 -1.75 16.72 12.69
N GLY A 357 -1.99 15.53 12.17
CA GLY A 357 -1.22 14.99 11.04
C GLY A 357 0.28 14.93 11.30
N SER A 358 1.08 15.41 10.36
CA SER A 358 2.54 15.39 10.47
C SER A 358 3.09 16.27 11.59
N ALA A 359 2.41 17.38 11.94
CA ALA A 359 2.85 18.25 13.01
C ALA A 359 2.78 17.54 14.37
N LEU A 360 1.76 16.70 14.60
CA LEU A 360 1.67 15.88 15.81
C LEU A 360 2.83 14.89 15.91
N VAL A 361 3.18 14.21 14.81
CA VAL A 361 4.32 13.29 14.79
C VAL A 361 5.64 14.07 14.97
N GLY A 362 5.77 15.24 14.32
CA GLY A 362 6.94 16.11 14.49
C GLY A 362 7.15 16.55 15.93
N GLN A 363 6.09 16.92 16.65
CA GLN A 363 6.15 17.25 18.06
C GLN A 363 6.47 16.01 18.94
N ALA A 364 5.94 14.84 18.60
CA ALA A 364 6.30 13.61 19.28
C ALA A 364 7.81 13.29 19.14
N PHE A 365 8.35 13.49 17.95
CA PHE A 365 9.81 13.34 17.74
C PHE A 365 10.61 14.44 18.45
N ALA A 366 10.06 15.63 18.59
CA ALA A 366 10.72 16.72 19.30
C ALA A 366 10.89 16.46 20.80
N THR A 367 10.10 15.59 21.42
CA THR A 367 10.27 15.21 22.82
C THR A 367 11.63 14.56 23.11
N VAL A 368 12.24 13.93 22.11
CA VAL A 368 13.56 13.28 22.23
C VAL A 368 14.63 14.03 21.42
N PHE A 369 14.30 14.47 20.20
CA PHE A 369 15.24 15.12 19.29
C PHE A 369 15.25 16.66 19.37
N GLY A 370 14.42 17.27 20.23
CA GLY A 370 14.31 18.72 20.34
C GLY A 370 13.86 19.34 19.00
N SER A 371 14.44 20.47 18.64
CA SER A 371 14.11 21.21 17.40
C SER A 371 14.37 20.44 16.10
N PHE A 372 15.15 19.35 16.15
CA PHE A 372 15.39 18.49 14.99
C PHE A 372 14.19 17.58 14.66
N GLY A 373 13.30 17.29 15.62
CA GLY A 373 12.14 16.40 15.42
C GLY A 373 11.25 16.79 14.25
N PRO A 374 10.72 18.03 14.19
CA PRO A 374 9.90 18.49 13.05
C PRO A 374 10.65 18.47 11.71
N ALA A 375 11.94 18.82 11.69
CA ALA A 375 12.77 18.77 10.49
C ALA A 375 12.97 17.32 10.01
N PHE A 376 13.20 16.39 10.92
CA PHE A 376 13.32 14.95 10.61
C PHE A 376 12.03 14.42 9.96
N ILE A 377 10.86 14.77 10.53
CA ILE A 377 9.57 14.33 9.97
C ILE A 377 9.28 14.99 8.63
N ALA A 378 9.65 16.26 8.43
CA ALA A 378 9.52 16.92 7.13
C ALA A 378 10.36 16.24 6.03
N ILE A 379 11.60 15.85 6.35
CA ILE A 379 12.46 15.09 5.45
C ILE A 379 11.90 13.68 5.22
N ALA A 380 11.41 13.01 6.26
CA ALA A 380 10.79 11.69 6.13
C ALA A 380 9.57 11.75 5.20
N ILE A 381 8.69 12.74 5.36
CA ILE A 381 7.54 12.94 4.46
C ILE A 381 7.98 13.26 3.03
N LEU A 382 9.02 14.07 2.84
CA LEU A 382 9.57 14.32 1.51
C LEU A 382 9.96 13.02 0.82
N LEU A 383 10.70 12.15 1.50
CA LEU A 383 11.19 10.89 0.93
C LEU A 383 10.05 9.88 0.73
N PHE A 384 9.19 9.69 1.74
CA PHE A 384 8.08 8.73 1.72
C PHE A 384 7.03 9.12 0.68
N ALA A 385 6.54 10.35 0.73
CA ALA A 385 5.50 10.81 -0.18
C ALA A 385 6.00 10.92 -1.63
N PHE A 386 7.25 11.33 -1.84
CA PHE A 386 7.81 11.37 -3.19
C PHE A 386 8.03 9.96 -3.77
N SER A 387 8.48 9.00 -2.96
CA SER A 387 8.55 7.60 -3.41
C SER A 387 7.16 7.05 -3.78
N THR A 388 6.10 7.44 -3.03
CA THR A 388 4.72 7.08 -3.35
C THR A 388 4.29 7.65 -4.71
N VAL A 389 4.64 8.90 -5.01
CA VAL A 389 4.40 9.49 -6.35
C VAL A 389 5.05 8.66 -7.45
N LEU A 390 6.29 8.21 -7.24
CA LEU A 390 6.98 7.36 -8.22
C LEU A 390 6.29 6.01 -8.43
N GLY A 391 5.92 5.31 -7.36
CA GLY A 391 5.22 4.02 -7.42
C GLY A 391 3.84 4.14 -8.09
N TRP A 392 3.03 5.09 -7.66
CA TRP A 392 1.69 5.32 -8.21
C TRP A 392 1.70 5.80 -9.67
N SER A 393 2.76 6.48 -10.12
CA SER A 393 2.93 6.82 -11.54
C SER A 393 2.94 5.58 -12.43
N HIS A 394 3.49 4.47 -11.93
CA HIS A 394 3.47 3.19 -12.65
C HIS A 394 2.08 2.55 -12.62
N TYR A 395 1.38 2.57 -11.47
CA TYR A 395 0.02 2.02 -11.37
C TYR A 395 -0.94 2.70 -12.34
N GLY A 396 -1.00 4.03 -12.33
CA GLY A 396 -1.84 4.77 -13.26
C GLY A 396 -1.41 4.60 -14.74
N SER A 397 -0.10 4.46 -15.01
CA SER A 397 0.39 4.14 -16.35
C SER A 397 -0.10 2.79 -16.86
N LYS A 398 -0.13 1.75 -16.00
CA LYS A 398 -0.66 0.41 -16.35
C LYS A 398 -2.17 0.41 -16.48
N ALA A 399 -2.89 1.17 -15.66
CA ALA A 399 -4.33 1.36 -15.79
C ALA A 399 -4.67 2.09 -17.12
N CYS A 400 -3.92 3.15 -17.45
CA CYS A 400 -4.06 3.87 -18.71
C CYS A 400 -3.73 2.98 -19.93
N GLU A 401 -2.68 2.15 -19.83
CA GLU A 401 -2.29 1.17 -20.84
C GLU A 401 -3.44 0.19 -21.11
N TYR A 402 -4.08 -0.31 -20.06
CA TYR A 402 -5.20 -1.25 -20.20
C TYR A 402 -6.41 -0.62 -20.88
N LEU A 403 -6.77 0.63 -20.55
CA LEU A 403 -7.95 1.33 -21.09
C LEU A 403 -7.74 1.83 -22.51
N PHE A 404 -6.57 2.38 -22.82
CA PHE A 404 -6.32 3.18 -24.02
C PHE A 404 -5.13 2.69 -24.86
N GLY A 405 -4.47 1.60 -24.40
CA GLY A 405 -3.32 1.02 -25.10
C GLY A 405 -1.98 1.67 -24.72
N THR A 406 -0.88 1.06 -25.17
CA THR A 406 0.48 1.42 -24.76
C THR A 406 0.92 2.83 -25.20
N LYS A 407 0.35 3.38 -26.26
CA LYS A 407 0.70 4.72 -26.76
C LYS A 407 0.17 5.84 -25.85
N SER A 408 -0.94 5.62 -25.15
CA SER A 408 -1.54 6.62 -24.26
C SER A 408 -0.72 6.89 -23.00
N THR A 409 0.16 5.99 -22.63
CA THR A 409 0.96 6.09 -21.39
C THR A 409 1.85 7.33 -21.36
N ILE A 410 2.29 7.84 -22.52
CA ILE A 410 3.10 9.08 -22.55
C ILE A 410 2.27 10.30 -22.18
N VAL A 411 1.04 10.39 -22.68
CA VAL A 411 0.11 11.49 -22.36
C VAL A 411 -0.21 11.46 -20.85
N TYR A 412 -0.49 10.26 -20.32
CA TYR A 412 -0.69 10.07 -18.90
C TYR A 412 0.51 10.57 -18.07
N LYS A 413 1.73 10.17 -18.43
CA LYS A 413 2.95 10.57 -17.70
C LYS A 413 3.15 12.08 -17.70
N ILE A 414 2.91 12.76 -18.84
CA ILE A 414 3.00 14.22 -18.92
C ILE A 414 1.97 14.87 -18.01
N ALA A 415 0.69 14.44 -18.09
CA ALA A 415 -0.36 14.93 -17.22
C ALA A 415 -0.04 14.68 -15.73
N PHE A 416 0.47 13.48 -15.39
CA PHE A 416 0.83 13.12 -14.04
C PHE A 416 1.95 14.00 -13.47
N VAL A 417 2.97 14.32 -14.25
CA VAL A 417 4.06 15.22 -13.85
C VAL A 417 3.56 16.65 -13.65
N LEU A 418 2.67 17.14 -14.51
CA LEU A 418 2.05 18.47 -14.33
C LEU A 418 1.23 18.56 -13.04
N MET A 419 0.52 17.47 -12.69
CA MET A 419 -0.25 17.39 -11.45
C MET A 419 0.60 17.44 -10.18
N ILE A 420 1.91 17.16 -10.24
CA ILE A 420 2.84 17.37 -9.13
C ILE A 420 2.87 18.85 -8.74
N PHE A 421 3.00 19.77 -9.71
CA PHE A 421 3.02 21.21 -9.44
C PHE A 421 1.68 21.71 -8.89
N ILE A 422 0.60 21.26 -9.54
CA ILE A 422 -0.76 21.62 -9.13
C ILE A 422 -1.02 21.16 -7.69
N GLY A 423 -0.67 19.92 -7.35
CA GLY A 423 -0.83 19.36 -6.01
C GLY A 423 -0.03 20.11 -4.92
N CYS A 424 1.17 20.60 -5.24
CA CYS A 424 1.95 21.42 -4.31
C CYS A 424 1.32 22.78 -4.02
N THR A 425 0.65 23.39 -5.00
CA THR A 425 0.26 24.82 -4.95
C THR A 425 -1.22 25.03 -4.68
N MET A 426 -2.07 24.00 -4.85
CA MET A 426 -3.51 24.13 -4.65
C MET A 426 -3.97 23.68 -3.26
N ASN A 427 -5.08 24.27 -2.81
CA ASN A 427 -5.83 23.71 -1.69
C ASN A 427 -6.68 22.55 -2.20
N LEU A 428 -6.40 21.35 -1.69
CA LEU A 428 -6.92 20.11 -2.27
C LEU A 428 -8.31 19.70 -1.78
N GLY A 429 -8.91 20.29 -0.76
CA GLY A 429 -10.25 20.02 -0.24
C GLY A 429 -11.02 18.90 -0.96
N LEU A 430 -11.93 19.28 -1.87
CA LEU A 430 -12.74 18.33 -2.65
C LEU A 430 -11.91 17.35 -3.49
N ALA A 431 -10.75 17.76 -4.01
CA ALA A 431 -9.92 16.85 -4.80
C ALA A 431 -9.34 15.71 -3.94
N TRP A 432 -9.01 15.96 -2.67
CA TRP A 432 -8.64 14.93 -1.71
C TRP A 432 -9.78 13.94 -1.47
N ASP A 433 -10.99 14.45 -1.20
CA ASP A 433 -12.15 13.62 -0.89
C ASP A 433 -12.56 12.74 -2.09
N LEU A 434 -12.51 13.28 -3.30
CA LEU A 434 -12.76 12.54 -4.54
C LEU A 434 -11.71 11.43 -4.72
N SER A 435 -10.45 11.74 -4.47
CA SER A 435 -9.35 10.79 -4.63
C SER A 435 -9.46 9.63 -3.63
N ASP A 436 -9.83 9.91 -2.38
CA ASP A 436 -10.08 8.90 -1.36
C ASP A 436 -11.25 7.98 -1.75
N THR A 437 -12.29 8.56 -2.35
CA THR A 437 -13.44 7.81 -2.88
C THR A 437 -13.03 6.88 -4.02
N PHE A 438 -12.28 7.35 -5.01
CA PHE A 438 -11.81 6.50 -6.12
C PHE A 438 -10.86 5.40 -5.66
N ASN A 439 -10.00 5.70 -4.68
CA ASN A 439 -9.14 4.72 -4.07
C ASN A 439 -9.93 3.57 -3.43
N GLY A 440 -10.98 3.89 -2.69
CA GLY A 440 -11.85 2.85 -2.12
C GLY A 440 -12.70 2.12 -3.17
N LEU A 441 -13.20 2.83 -4.20
CA LEU A 441 -13.99 2.22 -5.27
C LEU A 441 -13.22 1.18 -6.08
N MET A 442 -11.89 1.35 -6.29
CA MET A 442 -11.09 0.36 -7.02
C MET A 442 -10.96 -0.97 -6.27
N ALA A 443 -11.07 -0.97 -4.94
CA ALA A 443 -11.01 -2.19 -4.15
C ALA A 443 -12.20 -3.12 -4.41
N ILE A 444 -13.38 -2.60 -4.70
CA ILE A 444 -14.60 -3.41 -4.88
C ILE A 444 -14.43 -4.44 -6.01
N PRO A 445 -14.12 -4.05 -7.27
CA PRO A 445 -13.92 -5.02 -8.33
C PRO A 445 -12.74 -5.96 -8.04
N ASN A 446 -11.68 -5.45 -7.42
CA ASN A 446 -10.53 -6.26 -7.05
C ASN A 446 -10.91 -7.40 -6.07
N LEU A 447 -11.56 -7.07 -4.97
CA LEU A 447 -11.95 -8.04 -3.95
C LEU A 447 -12.95 -9.07 -4.47
N ILE A 448 -13.89 -8.66 -5.34
CA ILE A 448 -14.77 -9.60 -6.06
C ILE A 448 -13.94 -10.59 -6.86
N GLY A 449 -12.91 -10.12 -7.58
CA GLY A 449 -12.01 -10.98 -8.34
C GLY A 449 -11.22 -11.94 -7.46
N VAL A 450 -10.64 -11.45 -6.36
CA VAL A 450 -9.85 -12.28 -5.41
C VAL A 450 -10.72 -13.36 -4.78
N ILE A 451 -11.95 -13.02 -4.34
CA ILE A 451 -12.89 -13.99 -3.77
C ILE A 451 -13.27 -15.04 -4.81
N ALA A 452 -13.67 -14.63 -6.00
CA ALA A 452 -14.08 -15.55 -7.06
C ALA A 452 -12.95 -16.47 -7.51
N LEU A 453 -11.71 -15.98 -7.52
CA LEU A 453 -10.51 -16.71 -7.92
C LEU A 453 -9.79 -17.39 -6.74
N SER A 454 -10.36 -17.37 -5.55
CA SER A 454 -9.77 -18.02 -4.36
C SER A 454 -9.47 -19.52 -4.58
N PRO A 455 -10.29 -20.32 -5.34
CA PRO A 455 -9.93 -21.71 -5.67
C PRO A 455 -8.65 -21.80 -6.51
N VAL A 456 -8.40 -20.83 -7.39
CA VAL A 456 -7.18 -20.78 -8.22
C VAL A 456 -5.97 -20.51 -7.34
N VAL A 457 -6.04 -19.50 -6.47
CA VAL A 457 -4.97 -19.20 -5.50
C VAL A 457 -4.65 -20.42 -4.63
N MET A 458 -5.69 -21.08 -4.12
CA MET A 458 -5.52 -22.29 -3.31
C MET A 458 -4.84 -23.43 -4.09
N LYS A 459 -5.19 -23.62 -5.36
CA LYS A 459 -4.57 -24.65 -6.24
C LYS A 459 -3.08 -24.35 -6.45
N ILE A 460 -2.73 -23.10 -6.80
CA ILE A 460 -1.35 -22.67 -7.03
C ILE A 460 -0.54 -22.80 -5.74
N THR A 461 -1.09 -22.34 -4.60
CA THR A 461 -0.42 -22.46 -3.29
C THR A 461 -0.17 -23.93 -2.92
N LYS A 462 -1.17 -24.83 -3.08
CA LYS A 462 -1.00 -26.25 -2.83
C LYS A 462 0.05 -26.89 -3.74
N ASN A 463 0.06 -26.53 -5.03
CA ASN A 463 1.04 -27.01 -6.00
C ASN A 463 2.46 -26.59 -5.59
N TYR A 464 2.65 -25.34 -5.22
CA TYR A 464 3.93 -24.84 -4.72
C TYR A 464 4.39 -25.58 -3.46
N VAL A 465 3.51 -25.74 -2.47
CA VAL A 465 3.82 -26.46 -1.23
C VAL A 465 4.19 -27.92 -1.51
N ALA A 466 3.48 -28.61 -2.39
CA ALA A 466 3.79 -29.98 -2.80
C ALA A 466 5.21 -30.08 -3.40
N ARG A 467 5.50 -29.24 -4.40
CA ARG A 467 6.79 -29.30 -5.13
C ARG A 467 7.98 -28.79 -4.31
N ILE A 468 7.86 -27.59 -3.74
CA ILE A 468 9.02 -26.89 -3.18
C ILE A 468 9.25 -27.27 -1.70
N ILE A 469 8.18 -27.45 -0.94
CA ILE A 469 8.29 -27.73 0.50
C ILE A 469 8.35 -29.25 0.75
N LYS A 470 7.44 -30.01 0.13
CA LYS A 470 7.36 -31.45 0.32
C LYS A 470 8.21 -32.26 -0.67
N LYS A 471 8.73 -31.60 -1.73
CA LYS A 471 9.57 -32.22 -2.79
C LYS A 471 8.84 -33.32 -3.56
N GLU A 472 7.53 -33.20 -3.74
CA GLU A 472 6.72 -34.09 -4.57
C GLU A 472 6.95 -33.77 -6.06
N ASP A 473 6.98 -34.81 -6.91
CA ASP A 473 7.11 -34.64 -8.36
C ASP A 473 5.75 -34.32 -8.99
N VAL A 474 5.43 -33.02 -9.03
CA VAL A 474 4.17 -32.48 -9.59
C VAL A 474 4.49 -31.38 -10.59
N LYS A 475 3.80 -31.35 -11.73
CA LYS A 475 3.98 -30.30 -12.75
C LYS A 475 3.72 -28.89 -12.15
N PRO A 476 4.59 -27.90 -12.40
CA PRO A 476 4.43 -26.56 -11.86
C PRO A 476 3.23 -25.81 -12.46
N MET A 477 2.63 -24.91 -11.68
CA MET A 477 1.57 -23.99 -12.10
C MET A 477 2.12 -22.56 -12.11
N LEU A 478 2.67 -22.12 -13.24
CA LEU A 478 3.39 -20.85 -13.38
C LEU A 478 2.56 -19.79 -14.10
N SER A 479 1.75 -20.18 -15.09
CA SER A 479 0.89 -19.29 -15.86
C SER A 479 -0.38 -20.00 -16.33
N VAL A 480 -1.45 -19.22 -16.52
CA VAL A 480 -2.68 -19.70 -17.19
C VAL A 480 -2.49 -19.85 -18.71
N PHE A 481 -1.53 -19.11 -19.29
CA PHE A 481 -1.26 -19.12 -20.73
C PHE A 481 -0.24 -20.22 -21.07
N PRO A 482 -0.60 -21.17 -21.95
CA PRO A 482 0.26 -22.32 -22.26
C PRO A 482 1.66 -21.93 -22.75
N GLU A 483 1.74 -20.92 -23.63
CA GLU A 483 3.01 -20.45 -24.17
C GLU A 483 3.94 -19.87 -23.09
N ILE A 484 3.39 -19.12 -22.13
CA ILE A 484 4.15 -18.55 -21.01
C ILE A 484 4.50 -19.65 -20.01
N GLN A 485 3.59 -20.59 -19.76
CA GLN A 485 3.84 -21.77 -18.91
C GLN A 485 5.04 -22.56 -19.40
N GLU A 486 5.10 -22.90 -20.72
CA GLU A 486 6.20 -23.64 -21.32
C GLU A 486 7.52 -22.85 -21.32
N GLU A 487 7.46 -21.53 -21.64
CA GLU A 487 8.63 -20.64 -21.57
C GLU A 487 9.25 -20.67 -20.16
N GLN A 488 8.40 -20.56 -19.14
CA GLN A 488 8.88 -20.53 -17.76
C GLN A 488 9.33 -21.88 -17.22
N GLU A 489 8.71 -22.99 -17.63
CA GLU A 489 9.15 -24.33 -17.29
C GLU A 489 10.55 -24.61 -17.85
N LYS A 490 10.82 -24.27 -19.12
CA LYS A 490 12.14 -24.46 -19.75
C LYS A 490 13.25 -23.64 -19.10
N ALA A 491 12.85 -22.54 -18.42
CA ALA A 491 13.80 -21.63 -17.80
C ALA A 491 13.99 -21.89 -16.29
N MET A 492 13.29 -22.90 -15.71
CA MET A 492 13.48 -23.33 -14.31
C MET A 492 14.68 -24.25 -14.18
#